data_c8cc0e36a091ff558744b329cdf58809
#
_entry.id   c8cc0e36a091ff558744b329cdf58809
#
_cell.length_a   1.000
_cell.length_b   1.000
_cell.length_c   1.000
_cell.angle_alpha   90.00
_cell.angle_beta   90.00
_cell.angle_gamma   90.00
#
_symmetry.space_group_name_H-M   'P 1'
#
loop_
_entity.id
_entity.type
_entity.pdbx_description
1 polymer ?
#
loop_
_entity_poly.entity_id
_entity_poly.type
_entity_poly.pdbx_seq_one_letter_code
_entity_poly.pdbx_strand_id
1 'polypeptide(L)'
;MAFYHYLNSSTIIDIKTTDKVEALTELSQILCRNLKIRKHKQIIDEILKREETASTFIGQGLAIPFTSGPIEEDFAILVGRSLKGIPYDAARGAQANFIVLLMSKNPEDVGHIE
;
A
#
# COMPACT_ATOMS: atom_id res chain seq x y z
N MET A 1 -17.09 -2.42 -3.22
CA MET A 1 -16.22 -2.02 -4.34
C MET A 1 -15.50 -3.22 -4.94
N ALA A 2 -15.41 -3.26 -6.25
CA ALA A 2 -14.78 -4.38 -6.95
C ALA A 2 -13.34 -4.04 -7.30
N PHE A 3 -12.40 -4.37 -6.43
CA PHE A 3 -10.98 -4.06 -6.62
C PHE A 3 -10.36 -4.78 -7.82
N TYR A 4 -10.93 -5.91 -8.25
CA TYR A 4 -10.36 -6.66 -9.36
C TYR A 4 -10.33 -5.85 -10.67
N HIS A 5 -11.15 -4.81 -10.79
CA HIS A 5 -11.12 -3.92 -11.95
C HIS A 5 -9.79 -3.15 -12.07
N TYR A 6 -9.07 -3.01 -10.97
CA TYR A 6 -7.83 -2.24 -10.92
C TYR A 6 -6.60 -3.12 -10.93
N LEU A 7 -6.77 -4.44 -10.87
CA LEU A 7 -5.67 -5.39 -10.80
C LEU A 7 -5.31 -5.93 -12.18
N ASN A 8 -4.02 -5.92 -12.50
CA ASN A 8 -3.48 -6.56 -13.69
C ASN A 8 -2.00 -6.87 -13.44
N SER A 9 -1.35 -7.54 -14.38
CA SER A 9 0.03 -7.98 -14.19
C SER A 9 1.02 -6.84 -13.97
N SER A 10 0.72 -5.64 -14.47
CA SER A 10 1.61 -4.49 -14.32
C SER A 10 1.51 -3.83 -12.94
N THR A 11 0.51 -4.20 -12.14
CA THR A 11 0.34 -3.65 -10.80
C THR A 11 0.86 -4.58 -9.71
N ILE A 12 1.47 -5.70 -10.07
CA ILE A 12 2.03 -6.65 -9.12
C ILE A 12 3.55 -6.58 -9.19
N ILE A 13 4.18 -6.23 -8.06
CA ILE A 13 5.62 -6.03 -7.95
C ILE A 13 6.19 -7.01 -6.93
N ASP A 14 7.30 -7.66 -7.27
CA ASP A 14 7.99 -8.52 -6.30
C ASP A 14 8.83 -7.65 -5.37
N ILE A 15 8.58 -7.80 -4.07
CA ILE A 15 9.32 -7.07 -3.03
C ILE A 15 10.52 -7.92 -2.61
N LYS A 16 11.70 -7.32 -2.62
CA LYS A 16 12.94 -8.04 -2.26
C LYS A 16 13.41 -7.73 -0.84
N THR A 17 13.08 -6.55 -0.32
CA THR A 17 13.43 -6.21 1.05
C THR A 17 12.54 -6.94 2.05
N THR A 18 13.04 -7.15 3.26
CA THR A 18 12.26 -7.69 4.36
C THR A 18 11.94 -6.62 5.41
N ASP A 19 12.22 -5.36 5.11
CA ASP A 19 11.92 -4.25 6.00
C ASP A 19 10.61 -3.58 5.61
N LYS A 20 9.69 -3.44 6.57
CA LYS A 20 8.37 -2.84 6.34
C LYS A 20 8.46 -1.42 5.78
N VAL A 21 9.27 -0.57 6.40
CA VAL A 21 9.40 0.83 5.99
C VAL A 21 9.97 0.93 4.58
N GLU A 22 11.01 0.14 4.28
CA GLU A 22 11.59 0.12 2.94
C GLU A 22 10.58 -0.38 1.91
N ALA A 23 9.81 -1.41 2.24
CA ALA A 23 8.81 -1.96 1.33
C ALA A 23 7.72 -0.93 1.02
N LEU A 24 7.19 -0.28 2.05
CA LEU A 24 6.16 0.74 1.88
C LEU A 24 6.68 1.94 1.09
N THR A 25 7.93 2.35 1.35
CA THR A 25 8.57 3.44 0.63
C THR A 25 8.73 3.09 -0.84
N GLU A 26 9.23 1.90 -1.14
CA GLU A 26 9.43 1.44 -2.51
C GLU A 26 8.11 1.38 -3.29
N LEU A 27 7.09 0.76 -2.69
CA LEU A 27 5.78 0.65 -3.34
C LEU A 27 5.15 2.02 -3.56
N SER A 28 5.27 2.91 -2.59
CA SER A 28 4.74 4.27 -2.70
C SER A 28 5.42 5.06 -3.80
N GLN A 29 6.74 4.93 -3.94
CA GLN A 29 7.49 5.59 -5.00
C GLN A 29 7.08 5.08 -6.37
N ILE A 30 6.90 3.77 -6.51
CA ILE A 30 6.48 3.17 -7.77
C ILE A 30 5.08 3.65 -8.15
N LEU A 31 4.15 3.64 -7.19
CA LEU A 31 2.79 4.11 -7.44
C LEU A 31 2.76 5.57 -7.85
N CYS A 32 3.48 6.43 -7.14
CA CYS A 32 3.56 7.85 -7.47
C CYS A 32 4.16 8.08 -8.86
N ARG A 33 5.18 7.31 -9.23
CA ARG A 33 5.78 7.40 -10.56
C ARG A 33 4.78 7.00 -11.64
N ASN A 34 4.08 5.90 -11.43
CA ASN A 34 3.08 5.42 -12.40
C ASN A 34 1.95 6.42 -12.61
N LEU A 35 1.59 7.15 -11.56
CA LEU A 35 0.53 8.15 -11.60
C LEU A 35 1.04 9.56 -11.88
N LYS A 36 2.34 9.71 -12.09
CA LYS A 36 2.99 11.00 -12.35
C LYS A 36 2.77 12.03 -11.23
N ILE A 37 2.72 11.56 -9.99
CA ILE A 37 2.61 12.40 -8.82
C ILE A 37 4.01 12.87 -8.43
N ARG A 38 4.20 14.19 -8.26
CA ARG A 38 5.52 14.75 -7.95
C ARG A 38 5.85 14.74 -6.47
N LYS A 39 4.85 14.85 -5.61
CA LYS A 39 5.03 14.98 -4.16
C LYS A 39 5.17 13.61 -3.48
N HIS A 40 6.16 12.84 -3.91
CA HIS A 40 6.40 11.49 -3.39
C HIS A 40 6.59 11.47 -1.88
N LYS A 41 7.43 12.37 -1.37
CA LYS A 41 7.76 12.39 0.05
C LYS A 41 6.54 12.60 0.93
N GLN A 42 5.67 13.52 0.52
CA GLN A 42 4.45 13.81 1.28
C GLN A 42 3.54 12.59 1.36
N ILE A 43 3.37 11.89 0.23
CA ILE A 43 2.55 10.69 0.17
C ILE A 43 3.15 9.57 1.03
N ILE A 44 4.46 9.36 0.92
CA ILE A 44 5.16 8.33 1.68
C ILE A 44 5.07 8.60 3.18
N ASP A 45 5.31 9.83 3.60
CA ASP A 45 5.24 10.22 5.00
C ASP A 45 3.85 9.98 5.58
N GLU A 46 2.82 10.26 4.79
CA GLU A 46 1.44 10.05 5.19
C GLU A 46 1.11 8.57 5.39
N ILE A 47 1.57 7.72 4.48
CA ILE A 47 1.39 6.27 4.57
C ILE A 47 2.09 5.72 5.81
N LEU A 48 3.33 6.13 6.03
CA LEU A 48 4.11 5.66 7.17
C LEU A 48 3.52 6.12 8.50
N LYS A 49 3.02 7.34 8.53
CA LYS A 49 2.37 7.89 9.73
C LYS A 49 1.10 7.11 10.09
N ARG A 50 0.31 6.75 9.10
CA ARG A 50 -0.90 5.96 9.34
C ARG A 50 -0.56 4.58 9.90
N GLU A 51 0.51 3.97 9.40
CA GLU A 51 0.97 2.66 9.89
C GLU A 51 1.47 2.73 11.33
N GLU A 52 2.08 3.83 11.73
CA GLU A 52 2.50 4.03 13.12
C GLU A 52 1.30 4.11 14.06
N THR A 53 0.21 4.69 13.59
CA THR A 53 -1.00 4.85 14.39
C THR A 53 -1.73 3.53 14.55
N ALA A 54 -1.89 2.78 13.45
CA ALA A 54 -2.56 1.48 13.47
C ALA A 54 -2.11 0.68 12.25
N SER A 55 -1.71 -0.56 12.47
CA SER A 55 -1.29 -1.45 11.40
C SER A 55 -2.45 -1.73 10.44
N THR A 56 -2.16 -1.75 9.15
CA THR A 56 -3.14 -2.11 8.12
C THR A 56 -3.15 -3.60 7.81
N PHE A 57 -2.49 -4.42 8.64
CA PHE A 57 -2.48 -5.87 8.48
C PHE A 57 -3.87 -6.43 8.80
N ILE A 58 -4.44 -7.21 7.87
CA ILE A 58 -5.78 -7.74 8.03
C ILE A 58 -5.84 -9.25 8.23
N GLY A 59 -4.70 -9.93 8.22
CA GLY A 59 -4.60 -11.38 8.46
C GLY A 59 -4.21 -12.14 7.22
N GLN A 60 -3.85 -13.41 7.40
CA GLN A 60 -3.51 -14.34 6.31
C GLN A 60 -2.44 -13.81 5.37
N GLY A 61 -1.45 -13.10 5.91
CA GLY A 61 -0.36 -12.56 5.12
C GLY A 61 -0.70 -11.33 4.30
N LEU A 62 -1.84 -10.68 4.55
CA LEU A 62 -2.30 -9.55 3.76
C LEU A 62 -2.34 -8.27 4.57
N ALA A 63 -1.80 -7.19 4.01
CA ALA A 63 -1.89 -5.84 4.54
C ALA A 63 -2.40 -4.91 3.45
N ILE A 64 -3.21 -3.91 3.84
CA ILE A 64 -3.79 -2.95 2.89
C ILE A 64 -3.52 -1.52 3.38
N PRO A 65 -2.28 -1.02 3.22
CA PRO A 65 -2.01 0.39 3.49
C PRO A 65 -2.74 1.25 2.47
N PHE A 66 -3.25 2.39 2.94
CA PHE A 66 -4.05 3.26 2.08
C PHE A 66 -3.79 4.72 2.36
N THR A 67 -4.03 5.55 1.34
CA THR A 67 -3.91 7.00 1.41
C THR A 67 -4.81 7.63 0.36
N SER A 68 -4.86 8.95 0.33
CA SER A 68 -5.52 9.70 -0.74
C SER A 68 -4.48 10.52 -1.49
N GLY A 69 -4.76 10.84 -2.74
CA GLY A 69 -3.84 11.62 -3.57
C GLY A 69 -4.51 12.22 -4.80
N PRO A 70 -3.76 13.06 -5.53
CA PRO A 70 -4.30 13.76 -6.70
C PRO A 70 -4.29 12.85 -7.92
N ILE A 71 -5.26 11.94 -8.00
CA ILE A 71 -5.42 11.00 -9.10
C ILE A 71 -6.72 11.26 -9.84
N GLU A 72 -6.78 10.84 -11.10
CA GLU A 72 -7.97 11.04 -11.94
C GLU A 72 -9.03 9.96 -11.68
N GLU A 73 -8.57 8.73 -11.52
CA GLU A 73 -9.44 7.61 -11.21
C GLU A 73 -9.92 7.69 -9.76
N ASP A 74 -10.99 6.99 -9.42
CA ASP A 74 -11.47 6.93 -8.05
C ASP A 74 -10.45 6.26 -7.14
N PHE A 75 -9.78 5.23 -7.64
CA PHE A 75 -8.79 4.46 -6.91
C PHE A 75 -7.62 4.07 -7.80
N ALA A 76 -6.46 3.92 -7.18
CA ALA A 76 -5.28 3.33 -7.81
C ALA A 76 -4.71 2.28 -6.86
N ILE A 77 -4.21 1.19 -7.41
CA ILE A 77 -3.72 0.04 -6.64
C ILE A 77 -2.33 -0.37 -7.12
N LEU A 78 -1.47 -0.74 -6.17
CA LEU A 78 -0.22 -1.42 -6.46
C LEU A 78 -0.07 -2.56 -5.46
N VAL A 79 0.19 -3.76 -5.94
CA VAL A 79 0.37 -4.94 -5.07
C VAL A 79 1.84 -5.30 -4.97
N GLY A 80 2.34 -5.36 -3.75
CA GLY A 80 3.68 -5.87 -3.47
C GLY A 80 3.58 -7.31 -3.00
N ARG A 81 4.38 -8.21 -3.59
CA ARG A 81 4.42 -9.61 -3.22
C ARG A 81 5.77 -9.95 -2.62
N SER A 82 5.77 -10.59 -1.46
CA SER A 82 6.97 -11.07 -0.80
C SER A 82 6.84 -12.56 -0.51
N LEU A 83 7.69 -13.37 -1.13
CA LEU A 83 7.66 -14.82 -0.90
C LEU A 83 8.15 -15.16 0.51
N LYS A 84 9.12 -14.42 1.01
CA LYS A 84 9.68 -14.66 2.35
C LYS A 84 8.82 -14.13 3.48
N GLY A 85 7.95 -13.18 3.17
CA GLY A 85 7.18 -12.46 4.16
C GLY A 85 7.96 -11.29 4.75
N ILE A 86 7.21 -10.23 5.06
CA ILE A 86 7.77 -9.01 5.67
C ILE A 86 7.17 -8.89 7.06
N PRO A 87 7.98 -8.79 8.14
CA PRO A 87 7.44 -8.52 9.47
C PRO A 87 6.63 -7.22 9.42
N TYR A 88 5.33 -7.33 9.59
CA TYR A 88 4.44 -6.21 9.37
C TYR A 88 3.79 -5.70 10.66
N ASP A 89 3.31 -6.61 11.48
CA ASP A 89 2.67 -6.26 12.74
C ASP A 89 3.40 -7.00 13.87
N ALA A 90 4.36 -6.31 14.49
CA ALA A 90 5.22 -6.90 15.51
C ALA A 90 4.42 -7.36 16.73
N ALA A 91 3.36 -6.64 17.09
CA ALA A 91 2.54 -6.98 18.25
C ALA A 91 1.83 -8.32 18.07
N ARG A 92 1.54 -8.70 16.83
CA ARG A 92 0.90 -9.97 16.50
C ARG A 92 1.88 -11.03 16.05
N GLY A 93 3.15 -10.67 15.86
CA GLY A 93 4.12 -11.56 15.24
C GLY A 93 3.78 -11.88 13.80
N ALA A 94 3.05 -10.99 13.13
CA ALA A 94 2.49 -11.24 11.81
C ALA A 94 3.42 -10.82 10.68
N GLN A 95 3.43 -11.61 9.62
CA GLN A 95 4.20 -11.31 8.41
C GLN A 95 3.26 -11.12 7.23
N ALA A 96 3.56 -10.14 6.38
CA ALA A 96 2.81 -9.86 5.17
C ALA A 96 3.52 -10.48 3.96
N ASN A 97 2.78 -11.26 3.18
CA ASN A 97 3.23 -11.78 1.90
C ASN A 97 2.70 -10.93 0.75
N PHE A 98 1.60 -10.23 0.98
CA PHE A 98 1.02 -9.30 0.03
C PHE A 98 0.73 -7.97 0.71
N ILE A 99 1.21 -6.90 0.11
CA ILE A 99 0.92 -5.54 0.55
C ILE A 99 0.17 -4.87 -0.59
N VAL A 100 -1.11 -4.59 -0.37
CA VAL A 100 -1.96 -3.93 -1.37
C VAL A 100 -2.00 -2.45 -1.03
N LEU A 101 -1.20 -1.66 -1.74
CA LEU A 101 -1.17 -0.22 -1.55
C LEU A 101 -2.30 0.41 -2.34
N LEU A 102 -3.17 1.10 -1.65
CA LEU A 102 -4.38 1.68 -2.23
C LEU A 102 -4.35 3.20 -2.09
N MET A 103 -4.60 3.90 -3.19
CA MET A 103 -4.75 5.35 -3.17
C MET A 103 -6.13 5.72 -3.69
N SER A 104 -6.85 6.56 -2.95
CA SER A 104 -8.14 7.05 -3.38
C SER A 104 -8.04 8.52 -3.80
N LYS A 105 -8.95 8.94 -4.66
CA LYS A 105 -9.06 10.32 -5.09
C LYS A 105 -9.59 11.20 -3.97
N ASN A 106 -10.54 10.69 -3.21
CA ASN A 106 -11.18 11.41 -2.12
C ASN A 106 -10.80 10.80 -0.78
N PRO A 107 -10.39 11.61 0.22
CA PRO A 107 -10.02 11.08 1.54
C PRO A 107 -11.16 10.30 2.21
N GLU A 108 -12.40 10.64 1.93
CA GLU A 108 -13.57 9.99 2.51
C GLU A 108 -13.73 8.54 2.08
N ASP A 109 -13.30 8.22 0.85
CA ASP A 109 -13.42 6.87 0.30
C ASP A 109 -12.53 5.87 1.02
N VAL A 110 -11.46 6.34 1.64
CA VAL A 110 -10.51 5.50 2.37
C VAL A 110 -11.17 4.82 3.57
N GLY A 111 -12.08 5.50 4.24
CA GLY A 111 -12.78 4.96 5.40
C GLY A 111 -13.72 3.79 5.09
N HIS A 112 -14.10 3.61 3.83
CA HIS A 112 -15.01 2.54 3.41
C HIS A 112 -14.29 1.22 3.11
N ILE A 113 -12.96 1.21 3.15
CA ILE A 113 -12.16 0.03 2.83
C ILE A 113 -12.09 -0.93 4.02
N GLU A 114 -12.18 -0.40 5.20
CA GLU A 114 -12.19 -1.18 6.42
C GLU A 114 -13.54 -1.88 6.59
#